data_5a58a7818aeb18586ed2fde6f6e974d2
#
_entry.id   5a58a7818aeb18586ed2fde6f6e974d2
#
_cell.length_a   1.000
_cell.length_b   1.000
_cell.length_c   1.000
_cell.angle_alpha   90.00
_cell.angle_beta   90.00
_cell.angle_gamma   90.00
#
_symmetry.space_group_name_H-M   'P 1'
#
loop_
_entity.id
_entity.type
_entity.pdbx_description
1 polymer ?
#
loop_
_entity_poly.entity_id
_entity_poly.type
_entity_poly.pdbx_seq_one_letter_code
_entity_poly.pdbx_strand_id
1 'polypeptide(L)'
;MEYAPGRSIDLYGAPSDPTVLLWHGTQTDARHTVRALATLLADRGLSVAVPDWDSHSDDRGRSDLLASVDYARSWSQNPDGLVLAGWSLGGVAAAGLTVDAADHGLVLAHTVCLAGAFMVLDPISGTDVTDRLGGSRAASPFTLLHGSADDVVPVAASRSFSHSLAAAGWDVRLLELDADHGNIAGARYVESADRYEPADDPDTKRVAGVVAGHIATAAGVTQAG
;
A
#
# COMPACT_ATOMS: atom_id res chain seq x y z
N MET A 1 -17.58 -3.08 -7.50
CA MET A 1 -18.68 -2.34 -6.83
C MET A 1 -18.22 -0.94 -6.52
N GLU A 2 -19.10 -0.04 -6.02
CA GLU A 2 -18.69 1.32 -5.63
C GLU A 2 -18.53 1.40 -4.12
N TYR A 3 -17.50 2.13 -3.67
CA TYR A 3 -17.26 2.46 -2.26
C TYR A 3 -17.59 3.94 -1.94
N ALA A 4 -17.60 4.78 -2.97
CA ALA A 4 -18.03 6.17 -2.95
C ALA A 4 -18.66 6.53 -4.30
N PRO A 5 -19.43 7.62 -4.43
CA PRO A 5 -20.06 7.99 -5.68
C PRO A 5 -19.07 8.12 -6.85
N GLY A 6 -19.25 7.28 -7.88
CA GLY A 6 -18.38 7.22 -9.04
C GLY A 6 -17.00 6.57 -8.82
N ARG A 7 -16.74 5.99 -7.63
CA ARG A 7 -15.47 5.34 -7.28
C ARG A 7 -15.64 3.84 -7.09
N SER A 8 -14.97 3.08 -7.90
CA SER A 8 -15.05 1.62 -7.87
C SER A 8 -14.02 1.00 -6.92
N ILE A 9 -14.37 -0.18 -6.40
CA ILE A 9 -13.49 -1.02 -5.59
C ILE A 9 -13.61 -2.47 -6.02
N ASP A 10 -12.49 -3.17 -6.07
CA ASP A 10 -12.44 -4.62 -6.26
C ASP A 10 -12.19 -5.29 -4.91
N LEU A 11 -12.91 -6.38 -4.63
CA LEU A 11 -12.80 -7.16 -3.41
C LEU A 11 -12.37 -8.59 -3.74
N TYR A 12 -11.41 -9.11 -2.99
CA TYR A 12 -10.89 -10.47 -3.13
C TYR A 12 -10.93 -11.16 -1.76
N GLY A 13 -11.09 -12.47 -1.73
CA GLY A 13 -11.19 -13.25 -0.48
C GLY A 13 -12.52 -13.07 0.25
N ALA A 14 -12.58 -13.45 1.52
CA ALA A 14 -13.77 -13.39 2.34
C ALA A 14 -13.64 -12.34 3.46
N PRO A 15 -14.72 -11.62 3.84
CA PRO A 15 -14.67 -10.58 4.88
C PRO A 15 -14.23 -11.08 6.27
N SER A 16 -14.28 -12.41 6.48
CA SER A 16 -13.82 -13.07 7.71
C SER A 16 -12.29 -13.20 7.82
N ASP A 17 -11.59 -13.08 6.69
CA ASP A 17 -10.14 -13.20 6.63
C ASP A 17 -9.46 -11.89 7.06
N PRO A 18 -8.18 -11.92 7.49
CA PRO A 18 -7.44 -10.70 7.77
C PRO A 18 -7.45 -9.77 6.56
N THR A 19 -7.81 -8.50 6.77
CA THR A 19 -8.10 -7.57 5.69
C THR A 19 -6.91 -6.68 5.35
N VAL A 20 -6.61 -6.59 4.06
CA VAL A 20 -5.64 -5.67 3.46
C VAL A 20 -6.38 -4.64 2.62
N LEU A 21 -6.18 -3.35 2.89
CA LEU A 21 -6.52 -2.27 1.98
C LEU A 21 -5.28 -1.95 1.15
N LEU A 22 -5.35 -2.14 -0.17
CA LEU A 22 -4.22 -1.99 -1.08
C LEU A 22 -4.43 -0.82 -2.04
N TRP A 23 -3.66 0.24 -1.88
CA TRP A 23 -3.68 1.42 -2.74
C TRP A 23 -2.68 1.33 -3.89
N HIS A 24 -3.14 1.59 -5.10
CA HIS A 24 -2.29 1.71 -6.31
C HIS A 24 -1.47 3.02 -6.30
N GLY A 25 -0.61 3.22 -7.30
CA GLY A 25 0.24 4.40 -7.45
C GLY A 25 -0.51 5.61 -8.03
N THR A 26 0.26 6.52 -8.65
CA THR A 26 -0.21 7.84 -9.12
C THR A 26 -1.20 7.80 -10.30
N GLN A 27 -1.36 6.68 -10.99
CA GLN A 27 -2.29 6.57 -12.12
C GLN A 27 -3.75 6.72 -11.63
N THR A 28 -4.54 7.52 -12.33
CA THR A 28 -5.97 7.66 -12.03
C THR A 28 -6.72 6.35 -12.26
N ASP A 29 -7.60 5.99 -11.34
CA ASP A 29 -8.51 4.83 -11.43
C ASP A 29 -7.80 3.53 -11.85
N ALA A 30 -6.69 3.23 -11.19
CA ALA A 30 -5.78 2.16 -11.59
C ALA A 30 -5.76 0.94 -10.65
N ARG A 31 -6.89 0.64 -9.97
CA ARG A 31 -6.99 -0.54 -9.09
C ARG A 31 -6.61 -1.85 -9.79
N HIS A 32 -6.87 -1.94 -11.11
CA HIS A 32 -6.54 -3.13 -11.88
C HIS A 32 -5.02 -3.39 -11.98
N THR A 33 -4.19 -2.34 -11.85
CA THR A 33 -2.72 -2.46 -11.93
C THR A 33 -2.16 -3.43 -10.90
N VAL A 34 -2.68 -3.40 -9.68
CA VAL A 34 -2.24 -4.26 -8.57
C VAL A 34 -3.06 -5.55 -8.44
N ARG A 35 -3.87 -5.88 -9.44
CA ARG A 35 -4.75 -7.08 -9.43
C ARG A 35 -3.98 -8.38 -9.24
N ALA A 36 -2.81 -8.51 -9.87
CA ALA A 36 -2.01 -9.73 -9.75
C ALA A 36 -1.56 -9.95 -8.29
N LEU A 37 -1.09 -8.90 -7.63
CA LEU A 37 -0.73 -8.94 -6.21
C LEU A 37 -1.95 -9.21 -5.33
N ALA A 38 -3.09 -8.55 -5.58
CA ALA A 38 -4.32 -8.75 -4.82
C ALA A 38 -4.81 -10.21 -4.90
N THR A 39 -4.74 -10.84 -6.08
CA THR A 39 -5.06 -12.25 -6.26
C THR A 39 -4.13 -13.15 -5.45
N LEU A 40 -2.82 -12.91 -5.49
CA LEU A 40 -1.84 -13.67 -4.72
C LEU A 40 -2.03 -13.54 -3.20
N LEU A 41 -2.53 -12.40 -2.72
CA LEU A 41 -2.89 -12.21 -1.32
C LEU A 41 -4.14 -13.00 -0.94
N ALA A 42 -5.18 -12.96 -1.79
CA ALA A 42 -6.40 -13.74 -1.57
C ALA A 42 -6.13 -15.25 -1.56
N ASP A 43 -5.26 -15.74 -2.44
CA ASP A 43 -4.82 -17.14 -2.47
C ASP A 43 -4.08 -17.58 -1.19
N ARG A 44 -3.62 -16.62 -0.38
CA ARG A 44 -3.01 -16.83 0.95
C ARG A 44 -3.98 -16.70 2.11
N GLY A 45 -5.28 -16.60 1.83
CA GLY A 45 -6.32 -16.47 2.86
C GLY A 45 -6.43 -15.06 3.42
N LEU A 46 -6.17 -14.05 2.61
CA LEU A 46 -6.39 -12.65 2.97
C LEU A 46 -7.63 -12.11 2.24
N SER A 47 -8.31 -11.22 2.89
CA SER A 47 -9.34 -10.37 2.32
C SER A 47 -8.68 -9.09 1.80
N VAL A 48 -8.88 -8.73 0.53
CA VAL A 48 -8.19 -7.60 -0.07
C VAL A 48 -9.20 -6.65 -0.71
N ALA A 49 -9.12 -5.38 -0.31
CA ALA A 49 -9.88 -4.28 -0.89
C ALA A 49 -8.95 -3.40 -1.72
N VAL A 50 -9.26 -3.22 -3.01
CA VAL A 50 -8.45 -2.43 -3.94
C VAL A 50 -9.33 -1.34 -4.55
N PRO A 51 -9.30 -0.10 -4.01
CA PRO A 51 -10.08 1.01 -4.53
C PRO A 51 -9.42 1.68 -5.73
N ASP A 52 -10.23 2.26 -6.60
CA ASP A 52 -9.79 3.35 -7.47
C ASP A 52 -9.64 4.63 -6.65
N TRP A 53 -8.70 5.47 -7.03
CA TRP A 53 -8.56 6.82 -6.52
C TRP A 53 -7.84 7.71 -7.54
N ASP A 54 -7.98 9.03 -7.41
CA ASP A 54 -7.43 9.97 -8.38
C ASP A 54 -6.50 11.00 -7.73
N SER A 55 -5.19 10.78 -7.89
CA SER A 55 -4.17 11.71 -7.38
C SER A 55 -4.13 13.07 -8.09
N HIS A 56 -4.82 13.19 -9.24
CA HIS A 56 -4.88 14.41 -10.05
C HIS A 56 -6.15 15.22 -9.78
N SER A 57 -7.05 14.75 -8.89
CA SER A 57 -8.20 15.51 -8.44
C SER A 57 -7.79 16.76 -7.62
N ASP A 58 -8.70 17.70 -7.44
CA ASP A 58 -8.45 18.96 -6.73
C ASP A 58 -7.94 18.75 -5.29
N ASP A 59 -8.37 17.66 -4.64
CA ASP A 59 -7.93 17.27 -3.29
C ASP A 59 -6.84 16.19 -3.29
N ARG A 60 -6.24 15.90 -4.44
CA ARG A 60 -5.18 14.90 -4.62
C ARG A 60 -5.60 13.46 -4.27
N GLY A 61 -6.89 13.15 -4.34
CA GLY A 61 -7.44 11.85 -4.00
C GLY A 61 -7.65 11.64 -2.50
N ARG A 62 -7.52 12.69 -1.69
CA ARG A 62 -7.70 12.60 -0.23
C ARG A 62 -9.06 12.02 0.14
N SER A 63 -10.13 12.54 -0.44
CA SER A 63 -11.51 12.06 -0.17
C SER A 63 -11.69 10.60 -0.55
N ASP A 64 -11.14 10.20 -1.70
CA ASP A 64 -11.20 8.81 -2.18
C ASP A 64 -10.46 7.86 -1.25
N LEU A 65 -9.23 8.22 -0.87
CA LEU A 65 -8.40 7.41 0.03
C LEU A 65 -9.08 7.23 1.39
N LEU A 66 -9.58 8.29 2.03
CA LEU A 66 -10.26 8.22 3.31
C LEU A 66 -11.58 7.44 3.23
N ALA A 67 -12.40 7.66 2.21
CA ALA A 67 -13.64 6.89 2.00
C ALA A 67 -13.36 5.40 1.79
N SER A 68 -12.25 5.05 1.14
CA SER A 68 -11.84 3.65 0.96
C SER A 68 -11.46 2.96 2.27
N VAL A 69 -10.89 3.70 3.22
CA VAL A 69 -10.62 3.19 4.58
C VAL A 69 -11.91 2.88 5.32
N ASP A 70 -12.87 3.82 5.31
CA ASP A 70 -14.17 3.64 5.95
C ASP A 70 -14.91 2.44 5.35
N TYR A 71 -14.86 2.29 4.02
CA TYR A 71 -15.45 1.15 3.33
C TYR A 71 -14.77 -0.17 3.72
N ALA A 72 -13.44 -0.25 3.67
CA ALA A 72 -12.69 -1.46 4.02
C ALA A 72 -12.96 -1.89 5.47
N ARG A 73 -13.03 -0.95 6.40
CA ARG A 73 -13.38 -1.21 7.81
C ARG A 73 -14.81 -1.71 7.96
N SER A 74 -15.76 -1.14 7.20
CA SER A 74 -17.16 -1.59 7.24
C SER A 74 -17.37 -2.99 6.63
N TRP A 75 -16.53 -3.36 5.67
CA TRP A 75 -16.56 -4.66 5.02
C TRP A 75 -15.86 -5.74 5.84
N SER A 76 -14.78 -5.40 6.54
CA SER A 76 -14.01 -6.31 7.37
C SER A 76 -14.78 -6.74 8.63
N GLN A 77 -14.66 -8.02 9.02
CA GLN A 77 -15.15 -8.49 10.32
C GLN A 77 -14.22 -8.10 11.49
N ASN A 78 -13.00 -7.64 11.20
CA ASN A 78 -12.05 -7.11 12.18
C ASN A 78 -11.53 -5.72 11.73
N PRO A 79 -12.31 -4.65 11.95
CA PRO A 79 -11.97 -3.30 11.47
C PRO A 79 -10.71 -2.70 12.09
N ASP A 80 -10.31 -3.14 13.28
CA ASP A 80 -9.09 -2.69 13.97
C ASP A 80 -7.86 -3.56 13.62
N GLY A 81 -8.07 -4.63 12.86
CA GLY A 81 -7.01 -5.50 12.33
C GLY A 81 -6.61 -5.18 10.89
N LEU A 82 -6.97 -4.00 10.37
CA LEU A 82 -6.69 -3.62 8.99
C LEU A 82 -5.19 -3.47 8.75
N VAL A 83 -4.67 -4.16 7.74
CA VAL A 83 -3.35 -3.92 7.18
C VAL A 83 -3.50 -2.91 6.03
N LEU A 84 -2.77 -1.80 6.11
CA LEU A 84 -2.76 -0.80 5.05
C LEU A 84 -1.52 -1.01 4.17
N ALA A 85 -1.74 -1.28 2.89
CA ALA A 85 -0.68 -1.44 1.92
C ALA A 85 -0.80 -0.40 0.81
N GLY A 86 0.32 0.08 0.28
CA GLY A 86 0.31 1.03 -0.83
C GLY A 86 1.57 0.94 -1.68
N TRP A 87 1.39 1.15 -2.98
CA TRP A 87 2.46 1.15 -3.96
C TRP A 87 2.76 2.58 -4.44
N SER A 88 4.05 2.93 -4.56
CA SER A 88 4.50 4.22 -5.10
C SER A 88 3.90 5.39 -4.31
N LEU A 89 3.12 6.27 -4.93
CA LEU A 89 2.38 7.34 -4.26
C LEU A 89 1.34 6.81 -3.24
N GLY A 90 0.70 5.67 -3.53
CA GLY A 90 -0.15 4.99 -2.57
C GLY A 90 0.61 4.54 -1.31
N GLY A 91 1.91 4.22 -1.44
CA GLY A 91 2.78 3.93 -0.30
C GLY A 91 3.05 5.16 0.58
N VAL A 92 3.17 6.34 -0.03
CA VAL A 92 3.28 7.61 0.72
C VAL A 92 1.98 7.92 1.47
N ALA A 93 0.83 7.76 0.78
CA ALA A 93 -0.48 7.95 1.38
C ALA A 93 -0.70 7.00 2.57
N ALA A 94 -0.31 5.71 2.42
CA ALA A 94 -0.41 4.72 3.48
C ALA A 94 0.46 5.10 4.69
N ALA A 95 1.68 5.55 4.46
CA ALA A 95 2.57 6.02 5.51
C ALA A 95 2.01 7.26 6.20
N GLY A 96 1.53 8.25 5.44
CA GLY A 96 0.96 9.48 5.98
C GLY A 96 -0.26 9.21 6.85
N LEU A 97 -1.20 8.41 6.37
CA LEU A 97 -2.38 8.03 7.16
C LEU A 97 -2.01 7.27 8.45
N THR A 98 -0.99 6.42 8.39
CA THR A 98 -0.53 5.68 9.57
C THR A 98 0.07 6.59 10.62
N VAL A 99 0.86 7.59 10.20
CA VAL A 99 1.44 8.59 11.12
C VAL A 99 0.34 9.39 11.82
N ASP A 100 -0.73 9.73 11.09
CA ASP A 100 -1.86 10.51 11.59
C ASP A 100 -3.06 9.64 12.03
N ALA A 101 -2.88 8.31 12.17
CA ALA A 101 -3.99 7.39 12.41
C ALA A 101 -4.82 7.75 13.65
N ALA A 102 -4.19 8.25 14.71
CA ALA A 102 -4.87 8.68 15.92
C ALA A 102 -5.81 9.87 15.66
N ASP A 103 -5.42 10.82 14.79
CA ASP A 103 -6.23 11.98 14.43
C ASP A 103 -7.45 11.60 13.60
N HIS A 104 -7.36 10.47 12.91
CA HIS A 104 -8.45 9.85 12.14
C HIS A 104 -9.25 8.81 12.92
N GLY A 105 -8.95 8.58 14.21
CA GLY A 105 -9.61 7.54 15.01
C GLY A 105 -9.40 6.13 14.45
N LEU A 106 -8.24 5.87 13.84
CA LEU A 106 -7.89 4.60 13.20
C LEU A 106 -6.95 3.78 14.06
N VAL A 107 -7.18 2.47 14.05
CA VAL A 107 -6.24 1.45 14.53
C VAL A 107 -5.87 0.59 13.32
N LEU A 108 -4.58 0.55 13.01
CA LEU A 108 -4.04 -0.25 11.92
C LEU A 108 -3.14 -1.35 12.51
N ALA A 109 -3.31 -2.58 12.05
CA ALA A 109 -2.49 -3.70 12.50
C ALA A 109 -1.05 -3.58 11.98
N HIS A 110 -0.88 -3.13 10.74
CA HIS A 110 0.42 -2.99 10.08
C HIS A 110 0.32 -2.06 8.86
N THR A 111 1.42 -1.43 8.49
CA THR A 111 1.52 -0.65 7.25
C THR A 111 2.64 -1.17 6.37
N VAL A 112 2.30 -1.46 5.10
CA VAL A 112 3.26 -1.98 4.12
C VAL A 112 3.38 -1.01 2.95
N CYS A 113 4.58 -0.47 2.72
CA CYS A 113 4.85 0.43 1.61
C CYS A 113 5.70 -0.26 0.55
N LEU A 114 5.21 -0.34 -0.68
CA LEU A 114 5.87 -0.94 -1.83
C LEU A 114 6.44 0.17 -2.71
N ALA A 115 7.77 0.25 -2.84
CA ALA A 115 8.45 1.28 -3.63
C ALA A 115 7.92 2.69 -3.35
N GLY A 116 7.71 3.05 -2.07
CA GLY A 116 7.09 4.32 -1.66
C GLY A 116 7.86 5.54 -2.13
N ALA A 117 7.17 6.47 -2.79
CA ALA A 117 7.74 7.70 -3.35
C ALA A 117 7.96 8.78 -2.27
N PHE A 118 8.69 8.49 -1.21
CA PHE A 118 8.85 9.35 -0.02
C PHE A 118 9.57 10.68 -0.27
N MET A 119 9.83 11.04 -1.53
CA MET A 119 10.34 12.36 -1.94
C MET A 119 9.22 13.32 -2.37
N VAL A 120 7.96 12.89 -2.36
CA VAL A 120 6.81 13.74 -2.69
C VAL A 120 5.89 13.90 -1.48
N LEU A 121 5.02 14.91 -1.53
CA LEU A 121 4.06 15.19 -0.45
C LEU A 121 3.01 14.09 -0.35
N ASP A 122 2.61 13.78 0.88
CA ASP A 122 1.49 12.89 1.17
C ASP A 122 0.19 13.44 0.58
N PRO A 123 -0.53 12.66 -0.23
CA PRO A 123 -1.80 13.10 -0.84
C PRO A 123 -2.86 13.49 0.18
N ILE A 124 -2.88 12.84 1.36
CA ILE A 124 -3.90 13.04 2.39
C ILE A 124 -3.68 14.35 3.14
N SER A 125 -2.48 14.57 3.66
CA SER A 125 -2.18 15.78 4.45
C SER A 125 -1.69 16.96 3.62
N GLY A 126 -1.08 16.70 2.47
CA GLY A 126 -0.42 17.69 1.63
C GLY A 126 0.93 18.18 2.15
N THR A 127 1.54 17.44 3.09
CA THR A 127 2.84 17.75 3.70
C THR A 127 3.80 16.58 3.58
N ASP A 128 5.08 16.80 3.90
CA ASP A 128 6.04 15.71 4.00
C ASP A 128 5.68 14.81 5.21
N VAL A 129 5.68 13.49 5.00
CA VAL A 129 5.39 12.52 6.07
C VAL A 129 6.43 12.61 7.17
N THR A 130 7.70 12.87 6.84
CA THR A 130 8.79 12.91 7.80
C THR A 130 8.67 14.05 8.82
N ASP A 131 8.02 15.17 8.44
CA ASP A 131 7.79 16.31 9.32
C ASP A 131 6.81 16.00 10.47
N ARG A 132 6.06 14.91 10.37
CA ARG A 132 4.98 14.54 11.30
C ARG A 132 5.30 13.32 12.17
N LEU A 133 6.45 12.70 12.02
CA LEU A 133 6.82 11.44 12.71
C LEU A 133 6.90 11.57 14.24
N GLY A 134 7.05 12.78 14.78
CA GLY A 134 7.17 13.05 16.21
C GLY A 134 5.84 13.20 16.96
N GLY A 135 4.69 13.07 16.28
CA GLY A 135 3.36 13.24 16.85
C GLY A 135 2.89 12.09 17.76
N SER A 136 1.56 12.03 17.97
CA SER A 136 0.93 10.93 18.70
C SER A 136 1.15 9.60 17.96
N ARG A 137 1.77 8.62 18.61
CA ARG A 137 2.15 7.37 17.96
C ARG A 137 0.97 6.41 17.87
N ALA A 138 0.57 6.06 16.66
CA ALA A 138 -0.12 4.81 16.44
C ALA A 138 0.88 3.64 16.68
N ALA A 139 0.41 2.55 17.27
CA ALA A 139 1.26 1.38 17.55
C ALA A 139 1.53 0.51 16.30
N SER A 140 1.14 0.96 15.11
CA SER A 140 1.24 0.19 13.86
C SER A 140 2.69 0.11 13.39
N PRO A 141 3.29 -1.10 13.23
CA PRO A 141 4.61 -1.26 12.66
C PRO A 141 4.61 -1.03 11.15
N PHE A 142 5.79 -0.70 10.61
CA PHE A 142 6.02 -0.52 9.19
C PHE A 142 6.85 -1.64 8.58
N THR A 143 6.47 -2.09 7.38
CA THR A 143 7.34 -2.84 6.48
C THR A 143 7.49 -2.07 5.17
N LEU A 144 8.72 -1.70 4.83
CA LEU A 144 9.05 -1.04 3.57
C LEU A 144 9.69 -2.09 2.65
N LEU A 145 9.11 -2.31 1.48
CA LEU A 145 9.64 -3.18 0.44
C LEU A 145 10.04 -2.32 -0.75
N HIS A 146 11.27 -2.44 -1.23
CA HIS A 146 11.75 -1.63 -2.35
C HIS A 146 12.61 -2.45 -3.31
N GLY A 147 12.42 -2.23 -4.61
CA GLY A 147 13.21 -2.86 -5.65
C GLY A 147 14.61 -2.25 -5.75
N SER A 148 15.65 -3.05 -5.76
CA SER A 148 17.03 -2.57 -5.98
C SER A 148 17.27 -2.10 -7.41
N ALA A 149 16.44 -2.54 -8.37
CA ALA A 149 16.45 -2.15 -9.78
C ALA A 149 15.36 -1.12 -10.12
N ASP A 150 14.74 -0.49 -9.12
CA ASP A 150 13.73 0.56 -9.32
C ASP A 150 14.39 1.82 -9.91
N ASP A 151 14.05 2.13 -11.16
CA ASP A 151 14.53 3.29 -11.92
C ASP A 151 13.56 4.48 -11.91
N VAL A 152 12.40 4.34 -11.27
CA VAL A 152 11.36 5.37 -11.14
C VAL A 152 11.46 6.06 -9.77
N VAL A 153 11.51 5.27 -8.70
CA VAL A 153 11.67 5.76 -7.33
C VAL A 153 12.99 5.20 -6.78
N PRO A 154 14.00 6.06 -6.51
CA PRO A 154 15.26 5.58 -5.99
C PRO A 154 15.08 4.87 -4.64
N VAL A 155 15.69 3.69 -4.46
CA VAL A 155 15.67 2.94 -3.19
C VAL A 155 16.15 3.78 -2.00
N ALA A 156 16.97 4.79 -2.26
CA ALA A 156 17.43 5.77 -1.27
C ALA A 156 16.26 6.49 -0.57
N ALA A 157 15.11 6.67 -1.23
CA ALA A 157 13.92 7.26 -0.61
C ALA A 157 13.41 6.39 0.54
N SER A 158 13.26 5.08 0.33
CA SER A 158 12.86 4.15 1.40
C SER A 158 13.92 3.99 2.49
N ARG A 159 15.21 4.02 2.14
CA ARG A 159 16.30 4.01 3.14
C ARG A 159 16.23 5.23 4.06
N SER A 160 16.07 6.43 3.49
CA SER A 160 15.96 7.68 4.24
C SER A 160 14.71 7.69 5.12
N PHE A 161 13.57 7.26 4.58
CA PHE A 161 12.31 7.19 5.34
C PHE A 161 12.38 6.17 6.49
N SER A 162 12.96 4.99 6.24
CA SER A 162 13.20 3.98 7.28
C SER A 162 14.07 4.52 8.42
N HIS A 163 15.13 5.26 8.08
CA HIS A 163 15.98 5.90 9.08
C HIS A 163 15.20 6.93 9.91
N SER A 164 14.38 7.76 9.26
CA SER A 164 13.55 8.78 9.94
C SER A 164 12.51 8.13 10.87
N LEU A 165 11.84 7.06 10.41
CA LEU A 165 10.92 6.27 11.24
C LEU A 165 11.61 5.71 12.49
N ALA A 166 12.76 5.05 12.31
CA ALA A 166 13.52 4.46 13.41
C ALA A 166 14.01 5.53 14.40
N ALA A 167 14.51 6.67 13.90
CA ALA A 167 14.94 7.79 14.72
C ALA A 167 13.78 8.39 15.54
N ALA A 168 12.56 8.40 15.00
CA ALA A 168 11.34 8.81 15.69
C ALA A 168 10.77 7.71 16.61
N GLY A 169 11.37 6.51 16.64
CA GLY A 169 11.01 5.39 17.52
C GLY A 169 9.84 4.55 17.00
N TRP A 170 9.59 4.55 15.69
CA TRP A 170 8.66 3.61 15.05
C TRP A 170 9.31 2.24 14.87
N ASP A 171 8.50 1.18 15.00
CA ASP A 171 8.91 -0.16 14.59
C ASP A 171 8.89 -0.23 13.07
N VAL A 172 10.04 -0.36 12.43
CA VAL A 172 10.19 -0.36 10.98
C VAL A 172 11.16 -1.42 10.51
N ARG A 173 10.76 -2.12 9.45
CA ARG A 173 11.60 -3.07 8.71
C ARG A 173 11.69 -2.65 7.25
N LEU A 174 12.91 -2.45 6.75
CA LEU A 174 13.18 -2.25 5.32
C LEU A 174 13.72 -3.53 4.71
N LEU A 175 13.17 -3.93 3.56
CA LEU A 175 13.61 -5.07 2.77
C LEU A 175 13.82 -4.60 1.32
N GLU A 176 15.04 -4.77 0.84
CA GLU A 176 15.38 -4.53 -0.57
C GLU A 176 15.29 -5.84 -1.33
N LEU A 177 14.57 -5.82 -2.45
CA LEU A 177 14.29 -6.99 -3.27
C LEU A 177 14.98 -6.83 -4.63
N ASP A 178 15.32 -7.93 -5.27
CA ASP A 178 15.68 -7.95 -6.68
C ASP A 178 14.40 -7.77 -7.52
N ALA A 179 14.02 -6.51 -7.69
CA ALA A 179 12.76 -6.05 -8.26
C ALA A 179 12.90 -4.65 -8.88
N ASP A 180 12.03 -4.34 -9.83
CA ASP A 180 11.81 -3.00 -10.37
C ASP A 180 10.56 -2.33 -9.76
N HIS A 181 10.22 -1.10 -10.25
CA HIS A 181 9.08 -0.34 -9.75
C HIS A 181 7.73 -1.03 -9.96
N GLY A 182 7.57 -1.75 -11.07
CA GLY A 182 6.31 -2.39 -11.45
C GLY A 182 6.15 -3.77 -10.86
N ASN A 183 7.15 -4.65 -11.01
CA ASN A 183 7.03 -6.04 -10.63
C ASN A 183 6.85 -6.26 -9.11
N ILE A 184 7.32 -5.32 -8.29
CA ILE A 184 7.06 -5.30 -6.85
C ILE A 184 5.56 -5.19 -6.51
N ALA A 185 4.76 -4.61 -7.40
CA ALA A 185 3.30 -4.49 -7.29
C ALA A 185 2.53 -5.50 -8.15
N GLY A 186 3.22 -6.42 -8.82
CA GLY A 186 2.60 -7.36 -9.76
C GLY A 186 2.24 -6.73 -11.10
N ALA A 187 2.95 -5.68 -11.50
CA ALA A 187 2.70 -4.89 -12.70
C ALA A 187 3.96 -4.71 -13.54
N ARG A 188 3.79 -4.23 -14.75
CA ARG A 188 4.88 -3.75 -15.61
C ARG A 188 4.47 -2.47 -16.33
N TYR A 189 5.44 -1.64 -16.68
CA TYR A 189 5.19 -0.48 -17.52
C TYR A 189 4.96 -0.90 -18.96
N VAL A 190 3.90 -0.37 -19.58
CA VAL A 190 3.55 -0.59 -20.99
C VAL A 190 3.75 0.72 -21.74
N GLU A 191 4.87 0.86 -22.42
CA GLU A 191 5.28 2.09 -23.11
C GLU A 191 4.21 2.60 -24.09
N SER A 192 3.58 1.70 -24.85
CA SER A 192 2.55 2.06 -25.84
C SER A 192 1.26 2.62 -25.20
N ALA A 193 1.03 2.36 -23.93
CA ALA A 193 -0.12 2.83 -23.17
C ALA A 193 0.27 3.95 -22.18
N ASP A 194 1.56 4.24 -22.04
CA ASP A 194 2.14 5.18 -21.07
C ASP A 194 1.62 4.96 -19.66
N ARG A 195 1.56 3.67 -19.24
CA ARG A 195 1.02 3.31 -17.94
C ARG A 195 1.49 1.93 -17.48
N TYR A 196 1.38 1.70 -16.17
CA TYR A 196 1.53 0.38 -15.59
C TYR A 196 0.26 -0.45 -15.79
N GLU A 197 0.44 -1.71 -16.17
CA GLU A 197 -0.61 -2.69 -16.32
C GLU A 197 -0.27 -3.96 -15.51
N PRO A 198 -1.26 -4.74 -15.06
CA PRO A 198 -0.97 -6.00 -14.38
C PRO A 198 -0.18 -6.93 -15.29
N ALA A 199 0.79 -7.63 -14.72
CA ALA A 199 1.65 -8.53 -15.49
C ALA A 199 1.62 -9.95 -14.92
N ASP A 200 1.84 -10.91 -15.80
CA ASP A 200 1.78 -12.34 -15.47
C ASP A 200 3.00 -13.14 -15.93
N ASP A 201 4.04 -12.43 -16.39
CA ASP A 201 5.32 -13.05 -16.71
C ASP A 201 5.99 -13.69 -15.47
N PRO A 202 6.89 -14.66 -15.69
CA PRO A 202 7.47 -15.45 -14.60
C PRO A 202 8.20 -14.61 -13.55
N ASP A 203 8.89 -13.55 -13.94
CA ASP A 203 9.66 -12.72 -13.02
C ASP A 203 8.74 -11.86 -12.16
N THR A 204 7.76 -11.18 -12.76
CA THR A 204 6.73 -10.44 -12.04
C THR A 204 5.98 -11.32 -11.06
N LYS A 205 5.59 -12.54 -11.47
CA LYS A 205 4.93 -13.50 -10.57
C LYS A 205 5.81 -13.90 -9.40
N ARG A 206 7.09 -14.14 -9.64
CA ARG A 206 8.07 -14.48 -8.58
C ARG A 206 8.18 -13.36 -7.56
N VAL A 207 8.40 -12.12 -8.01
CA VAL A 207 8.55 -10.95 -7.15
C VAL A 207 7.26 -10.68 -6.37
N ALA A 208 6.11 -10.58 -7.07
CA ALA A 208 4.81 -10.37 -6.43
C ALA A 208 4.47 -11.48 -5.42
N GLY A 209 4.90 -12.72 -5.68
CA GLY A 209 4.77 -13.84 -4.75
C GLY A 209 5.55 -13.65 -3.45
N VAL A 210 6.78 -13.10 -3.53
CA VAL A 210 7.60 -12.74 -2.35
C VAL A 210 6.94 -11.60 -1.58
N VAL A 211 6.51 -10.55 -2.28
CA VAL A 211 5.80 -9.40 -1.69
C VAL A 211 4.53 -9.84 -0.96
N ALA A 212 3.72 -10.69 -1.61
CA ALA A 212 2.50 -11.23 -1.00
C ALA A 212 2.80 -12.03 0.28
N GLY A 213 3.92 -12.76 0.33
CA GLY A 213 4.38 -13.46 1.54
C GLY A 213 4.69 -12.50 2.70
N HIS A 214 5.35 -11.37 2.41
CA HIS A 214 5.63 -10.36 3.43
C HIS A 214 4.36 -9.66 3.93
N ILE A 215 3.42 -9.33 3.04
CA ILE A 215 2.12 -8.74 3.42
C ILE A 215 1.31 -9.74 4.25
N ALA A 216 1.27 -11.02 3.86
CA ALA A 216 0.59 -12.06 4.63
C ALA A 216 1.17 -12.20 6.04
N THR A 217 2.51 -12.16 6.18
CA THR A 217 3.18 -12.16 7.47
C THR A 217 2.79 -10.94 8.32
N ALA A 218 2.73 -9.74 7.71
CA ALA A 218 2.29 -8.51 8.36
C ALA A 218 0.83 -8.59 8.84
N ALA A 219 -0.01 -9.34 8.13
CA ALA A 219 -1.39 -9.63 8.50
C ALA A 219 -1.55 -10.79 9.51
N GLY A 220 -0.45 -11.35 10.01
CA GLY A 220 -0.48 -12.46 10.96
C GLY A 220 -0.79 -13.84 10.34
N VAL A 221 -0.79 -13.95 9.01
CA VAL A 221 -0.98 -15.23 8.31
C VAL A 221 0.38 -15.90 8.15
N THR A 222 0.60 -16.98 8.90
CA THR A 222 1.79 -17.83 8.73
C THR A 222 1.55 -18.81 7.58
N GLN A 223 2.50 -18.88 6.63
CA GLN A 223 2.46 -19.94 5.63
C GLN A 223 2.59 -21.29 6.37
N ALA A 224 1.59 -22.16 6.17
CA ALA A 224 1.78 -23.57 6.50
C ALA A 224 2.93 -24.10 5.62
N GLY A 225 4.02 -24.55 6.25
CA GLY A 225 5.20 -25.08 5.60
C GLY A 225 4.96 -26.33 4.78
#